data_e8ece0074c5b7e66104fba0a1109cf72
#
_entry.id   e8ece0074c5b7e66104fba0a1109cf72
#
_cell.length_a   1.000
_cell.length_b   1.000
_cell.length_c   1.000
_cell.angle_alpha   90.00
_cell.angle_beta   90.00
_cell.angle_gamma   90.00
#
_symmetry.space_group_name_H-M   'P 1'
#
loop_
_entity.id
_entity.type
_entity.pdbx_description
1 polymer ?
#
loop_
_entity_poly.entity_id
_entity_poly.type
_entity_poly.pdbx_seq_one_letter_code
_entity_poly.pdbx_strand_id
1 'polypeptide(L)'
;MSKYNVMDLFSGVGGLSYGFSKLSDFNILAANEIERDISIAYSKNHPNVTMLNCDINDLTEEKLKEVLKDKRIDLIVGGPPCQSYSTLGKRQMDERANLFMQYKRILTILSPKAFVFENVSGILSMDHGTLFKRIKAEFESIGYTLKYKLLDAVNYGVPQHRERVILVGFKGINKFEYPAPTHGEGLKPYVTLENAIGDLPCIKSGETNNSYATDANNDFLKLMRKNTKNPSEHVAPKNGDHLIKIMETLKDGQSKDDLPENIRPKSGYGNTYAKLWWKKPSTTITRNFACPSSSRCIHPRDSRAMSIREGARLQSFPDDYIFYGSDGMKRLEIGNAVPPLLSQAIAKKMLEALNSLD
;
A
#
# COMPACT_ATOMS: atom_id res chain seq x y z
N MET A 1 -11.03 -7.59 25.61
CA MET A 1 -11.48 -8.29 24.39
C MET A 1 -11.66 -7.25 23.29
N SER A 2 -11.31 -7.58 22.03
CA SER A 2 -11.53 -6.67 20.88
C SER A 2 -13.02 -6.43 20.69
N LYS A 3 -13.41 -5.20 20.39
CA LYS A 3 -14.82 -4.80 20.28
C LYS A 3 -15.42 -5.10 18.89
N TYR A 4 -14.60 -4.99 17.83
CA TYR A 4 -15.04 -5.11 16.44
C TYR A 4 -14.27 -6.18 15.70
N ASN A 5 -14.96 -7.08 15.03
CA ASN A 5 -14.39 -8.09 14.16
C ASN A 5 -14.27 -7.57 12.73
N VAL A 6 -13.10 -7.75 12.14
CA VAL A 6 -12.75 -7.23 10.81
C VAL A 6 -12.44 -8.39 9.85
N MET A 7 -12.86 -8.26 8.61
CA MET A 7 -12.41 -9.10 7.49
C MET A 7 -11.72 -8.24 6.44
N ASP A 8 -10.55 -8.68 5.95
CA ASP A 8 -9.79 -8.00 4.91
C ASP A 8 -9.92 -8.74 3.58
N LEU A 9 -10.51 -8.10 2.57
CA LEU A 9 -10.69 -8.64 1.23
C LEU A 9 -9.66 -8.04 0.27
N PHE A 10 -9.10 -8.88 -0.61
CA PHE A 10 -7.98 -8.47 -1.49
C PHE A 10 -6.82 -7.89 -0.67
N SER A 11 -6.48 -8.60 0.39
CA SER A 11 -5.66 -8.08 1.49
C SER A 11 -4.23 -7.71 1.08
N GLY A 12 -3.75 -8.23 -0.05
CA GLY A 12 -2.36 -8.06 -0.43
C GLY A 12 -1.45 -8.56 0.70
N VAL A 13 -0.33 -7.90 0.89
CA VAL A 13 0.60 -8.22 1.99
C VAL A 13 0.10 -7.77 3.38
N GLY A 14 -1.08 -7.11 3.46
CA GLY A 14 -1.70 -6.73 4.73
C GLY A 14 -1.41 -5.30 5.20
N GLY A 15 -1.01 -4.39 4.32
CA GLY A 15 -0.75 -3.00 4.72
C GLY A 15 -1.98 -2.30 5.30
N LEU A 16 -3.18 -2.58 4.77
CA LEU A 16 -4.44 -2.04 5.30
C LEU A 16 -4.76 -2.69 6.65
N SER A 17 -4.76 -4.02 6.74
CA SER A 17 -4.95 -4.76 8.00
C SER A 17 -3.98 -4.33 9.09
N TYR A 18 -2.71 -4.08 8.75
CA TYR A 18 -1.69 -3.73 9.73
C TYR A 18 -2.05 -2.47 10.52
N GLY A 19 -2.56 -1.43 9.85
CA GLY A 19 -2.99 -0.22 10.54
C GLY A 19 -4.13 -0.47 11.52
N PHE A 20 -5.11 -1.30 11.16
CA PHE A 20 -6.21 -1.70 12.04
C PHE A 20 -5.73 -2.57 13.20
N SER A 21 -4.83 -3.52 12.98
CA SER A 21 -4.29 -4.41 14.03
C SER A 21 -3.49 -3.68 15.13
N LYS A 22 -3.11 -2.41 14.91
CA LYS A 22 -2.45 -1.58 15.94
C LYS A 22 -3.42 -1.00 16.98
N LEU A 23 -4.72 -1.14 16.79
CA LEU A 23 -5.75 -0.73 17.72
C LEU A 23 -6.37 -1.99 18.34
N SER A 24 -6.30 -2.13 19.67
CA SER A 24 -6.77 -3.33 20.41
C SER A 24 -8.27 -3.60 20.26
N ASP A 25 -9.03 -2.59 19.85
CA ASP A 25 -10.47 -2.70 19.62
C ASP A 25 -10.84 -3.47 18.36
N PHE A 26 -9.91 -3.59 17.40
CA PHE A 26 -10.13 -4.37 16.19
C PHE A 26 -9.49 -5.75 16.28
N ASN A 27 -10.25 -6.75 15.86
CA ASN A 27 -9.81 -8.13 15.72
C ASN A 27 -9.95 -8.55 14.26
N ILE A 28 -8.83 -8.66 13.54
CA ILE A 28 -8.86 -9.19 12.18
C ILE A 28 -9.10 -10.70 12.26
N LEU A 29 -10.29 -11.16 11.86
CA LEU A 29 -10.66 -12.58 11.94
C LEU A 29 -10.17 -13.37 10.73
N ALA A 30 -10.37 -12.80 9.54
CA ALA A 30 -10.03 -13.46 8.28
C ALA A 30 -9.55 -12.46 7.24
N ALA A 31 -8.74 -12.93 6.31
CA ALA A 31 -8.27 -12.19 5.15
C ALA A 31 -8.32 -13.07 3.89
N ASN A 32 -8.57 -12.46 2.72
CA ASN A 32 -8.57 -13.16 1.44
C ASN A 32 -7.53 -12.56 0.50
N GLU A 33 -6.70 -13.44 -0.07
CA GLU A 33 -5.69 -13.11 -1.08
C GLU A 33 -5.53 -14.29 -2.04
N ILE A 34 -5.55 -14.03 -3.34
CA ILE A 34 -5.44 -15.08 -4.37
C ILE A 34 -3.99 -15.52 -4.60
N GLU A 35 -3.05 -14.58 -4.53
CA GLU A 35 -1.64 -14.85 -4.79
C GLU A 35 -0.99 -15.59 -3.61
N ARG A 36 -0.50 -16.80 -3.85
CA ARG A 36 0.04 -17.69 -2.81
C ARG A 36 1.18 -17.07 -2.02
N ASP A 37 2.18 -16.50 -2.69
CA ASP A 37 3.36 -15.94 -2.03
C ASP A 37 2.96 -14.73 -1.16
N ILE A 38 2.05 -13.91 -1.63
CA ILE A 38 1.50 -12.76 -0.91
C ILE A 38 0.71 -13.23 0.32
N SER A 39 -0.09 -14.29 0.19
CA SER A 39 -0.84 -14.87 1.32
C SER A 39 0.07 -15.46 2.40
N ILE A 40 1.23 -16.01 2.02
CA ILE A 40 2.28 -16.47 2.94
C ILE A 40 2.90 -15.29 3.68
N ALA A 41 3.24 -14.20 2.96
CA ALA A 41 3.76 -12.98 3.56
C ALA A 41 2.75 -12.38 4.56
N TYR A 42 1.48 -12.30 4.17
CA TYR A 42 0.39 -11.84 5.05
C TYR A 42 0.34 -12.67 6.34
N SER A 43 0.27 -14.01 6.21
CA SER A 43 0.15 -14.93 7.36
C SER A 43 1.33 -14.83 8.33
N LYS A 44 2.55 -14.57 7.82
CA LYS A 44 3.74 -14.36 8.66
C LYS A 44 3.63 -13.08 9.52
N ASN A 45 3.00 -12.04 9.00
CA ASN A 45 2.83 -10.75 9.68
C ASN A 45 1.56 -10.68 10.54
N HIS A 46 0.59 -11.55 10.27
CA HIS A 46 -0.72 -11.63 10.94
C HIS A 46 -1.04 -13.06 11.39
N PRO A 47 -0.25 -13.64 12.31
CA PRO A 47 -0.32 -15.09 12.62
C PRO A 47 -1.65 -15.55 13.23
N ASN A 48 -2.45 -14.63 13.75
CA ASN A 48 -3.75 -14.93 14.36
C ASN A 48 -4.93 -14.76 13.40
N VAL A 49 -4.69 -14.40 12.14
CA VAL A 49 -5.71 -14.18 11.12
C VAL A 49 -5.88 -15.43 10.26
N THR A 50 -7.12 -15.85 10.05
CA THR A 50 -7.40 -16.95 9.12
C THR A 50 -7.22 -16.46 7.68
N MET A 51 -6.16 -16.92 7.01
CA MET A 51 -5.89 -16.57 5.61
C MET A 51 -6.65 -17.51 4.67
N LEU A 52 -7.46 -16.94 3.79
CA LEU A 52 -8.19 -17.61 2.72
C LEU A 52 -7.45 -17.38 1.39
N ASN A 53 -6.50 -18.28 1.10
CA ASN A 53 -5.79 -18.22 -0.18
C ASN A 53 -6.62 -18.88 -1.27
N CYS A 54 -7.54 -18.14 -1.86
CA CYS A 54 -8.41 -18.57 -2.95
C CYS A 54 -8.95 -17.37 -3.74
N ASP A 55 -9.53 -17.64 -4.90
CA ASP A 55 -10.29 -16.64 -5.64
C ASP A 55 -11.48 -16.14 -4.79
N ILE A 56 -11.75 -14.85 -4.82
CA ILE A 56 -12.88 -14.23 -4.12
C ILE A 56 -14.22 -14.85 -4.58
N ASN A 57 -14.30 -15.33 -5.81
CA ASN A 57 -15.48 -16.02 -6.36
C ASN A 57 -15.79 -17.32 -5.61
N ASP A 58 -14.78 -17.98 -5.04
CA ASP A 58 -14.91 -19.22 -4.28
C ASP A 58 -15.33 -19.01 -2.81
N LEU A 59 -15.44 -17.77 -2.36
CA LEU A 59 -15.96 -17.42 -1.04
C LEU A 59 -17.48 -17.45 -1.02
N THR A 60 -18.06 -18.66 -0.97
CA THR A 60 -19.51 -18.86 -0.81
C THR A 60 -19.97 -18.51 0.60
N GLU A 61 -21.29 -18.37 0.80
CA GLU A 61 -21.88 -18.13 2.12
C GLU A 61 -21.56 -19.26 3.10
N GLU A 62 -21.61 -20.51 2.63
CA GLU A 62 -21.29 -21.72 3.43
C GLU A 62 -19.83 -21.68 3.90
N LYS A 63 -18.89 -21.40 2.99
CA LYS A 63 -17.46 -21.31 3.31
C LYS A 63 -17.16 -20.17 4.29
N LEU A 64 -17.85 -19.04 4.14
CA LEU A 64 -17.70 -17.92 5.07
C LEU A 64 -18.24 -18.28 6.46
N LYS A 65 -19.41 -18.96 6.57
CA LYS A 65 -19.94 -19.45 7.84
C LYS A 65 -18.98 -20.44 8.52
N GLU A 66 -18.46 -21.40 7.78
CA GLU A 66 -17.47 -22.37 8.27
C GLU A 66 -16.24 -21.69 8.85
N VAL A 67 -15.63 -20.74 8.09
CA VAL A 67 -14.41 -20.05 8.49
C VAL A 67 -14.61 -19.12 9.67
N LEU A 68 -15.71 -18.38 9.66
CA LEU A 68 -16.03 -17.39 10.70
C LEU A 68 -16.60 -18.03 11.97
N LYS A 69 -17.01 -19.31 11.92
CA LYS A 69 -17.58 -20.04 13.06
C LYS A 69 -18.68 -19.21 13.75
N ASP A 70 -19.63 -18.71 12.95
CA ASP A 70 -20.75 -17.86 13.36
C ASP A 70 -20.38 -16.53 14.03
N LYS A 71 -19.09 -16.16 14.02
CA LYS A 71 -18.69 -14.84 14.50
C LYS A 71 -19.15 -13.78 13.49
N ARG A 72 -19.82 -12.75 14.01
CA ARG A 72 -20.24 -11.61 13.21
C ARG A 72 -19.02 -10.78 12.78
N ILE A 73 -19.02 -10.33 11.55
CA ILE A 73 -18.11 -9.30 11.03
C ILE A 73 -18.78 -7.93 11.20
N ASP A 74 -18.10 -7.01 11.88
CA ASP A 74 -18.57 -5.63 12.08
C ASP A 74 -18.05 -4.68 11.01
N LEU A 75 -16.85 -4.97 10.46
CA LEU A 75 -16.17 -4.13 9.48
C LEU A 75 -15.54 -5.00 8.40
N ILE A 76 -15.74 -4.63 7.13
CA ILE A 76 -14.95 -5.16 6.01
C ILE A 76 -14.02 -4.06 5.52
N VAL A 77 -12.74 -4.38 5.34
CA VAL A 77 -11.76 -3.51 4.68
C VAL A 77 -11.27 -4.20 3.41
N GLY A 78 -10.78 -3.43 2.44
CA GLY A 78 -10.18 -4.04 1.25
C GLY A 78 -10.05 -3.09 0.07
N GLY A 79 -9.18 -3.47 -0.88
CA GLY A 79 -8.91 -2.73 -2.10
C GLY A 79 -8.93 -3.64 -3.32
N PRO A 80 -10.10 -3.93 -3.92
CA PRO A 80 -10.12 -4.74 -5.11
C PRO A 80 -9.33 -4.07 -6.24
N PRO A 81 -8.49 -4.83 -6.97
CA PRO A 81 -7.65 -4.26 -8.02
C PRO A 81 -8.49 -3.64 -9.13
N CYS A 82 -8.22 -2.35 -9.39
CA CYS A 82 -8.78 -1.62 -10.52
C CYS A 82 -7.78 -1.68 -11.67
N GLN A 83 -7.75 -2.78 -12.41
CA GLN A 83 -6.87 -2.88 -13.56
C GLN A 83 -7.52 -2.21 -14.77
N SER A 84 -6.79 -1.25 -15.30
CA SER A 84 -7.16 -0.38 -16.41
C SER A 84 -7.78 -1.10 -17.62
N TYR A 85 -8.77 -0.46 -18.18
CA TYR A 85 -9.40 -0.74 -19.49
C TYR A 85 -8.43 -0.62 -20.68
N SER A 86 -7.14 -0.39 -20.47
CA SER A 86 -6.16 -0.24 -21.54
C SER A 86 -5.50 -1.57 -21.88
N THR A 87 -5.76 -2.09 -23.06
CA THR A 87 -4.95 -3.02 -23.88
C THR A 87 -5.19 -4.52 -23.86
N LEU A 88 -6.14 -5.08 -23.11
CA LEU A 88 -6.48 -6.52 -23.25
C LEU A 88 -7.95 -6.69 -23.62
N GLY A 89 -8.23 -7.54 -24.64
CA GLY A 89 -9.50 -7.66 -25.34
C GLY A 89 -10.76 -7.81 -24.45
N LYS A 90 -11.92 -7.46 -25.02
CA LYS A 90 -13.26 -7.35 -24.39
C LYS A 90 -13.62 -8.41 -23.33
N ARG A 91 -13.11 -9.63 -23.43
CA ARG A 91 -13.44 -10.75 -22.52
C ARG A 91 -12.75 -10.65 -21.14
N GLN A 92 -11.54 -10.10 -21.06
CA GLN A 92 -10.85 -9.86 -19.78
C GLN A 92 -11.32 -8.57 -19.09
N MET A 93 -11.98 -7.67 -19.81
CA MET A 93 -12.59 -6.46 -19.26
C MET A 93 -13.79 -6.78 -18.37
N ASP A 94 -14.63 -7.77 -18.73
CA ASP A 94 -15.82 -8.12 -17.95
C ASP A 94 -15.48 -8.79 -16.61
N GLU A 95 -14.48 -9.66 -16.56
CA GLU A 95 -14.12 -10.39 -15.33
C GLU A 95 -13.45 -9.49 -14.28
N ARG A 96 -12.59 -8.57 -14.71
CA ARG A 96 -11.86 -7.66 -13.78
C ARG A 96 -12.66 -6.44 -13.35
N ALA A 97 -13.59 -5.98 -14.21
CA ALA A 97 -14.59 -4.98 -13.85
C ALA A 97 -15.57 -5.51 -12.78
N ASN A 98 -15.63 -6.83 -12.57
CA ASN A 98 -16.53 -7.46 -11.63
C ASN A 98 -15.99 -7.63 -10.19
N LEU A 99 -14.71 -7.34 -9.90
CA LEU A 99 -14.18 -7.59 -8.57
C LEU A 99 -14.82 -6.70 -7.49
N PHE A 100 -15.22 -5.46 -7.80
CA PHE A 100 -16.01 -4.67 -6.86
C PHE A 100 -17.43 -5.26 -6.64
N MET A 101 -17.98 -5.98 -7.63
CA MET A 101 -19.23 -6.72 -7.45
C MET A 101 -19.06 -7.91 -6.51
N GLN A 102 -17.90 -8.58 -6.53
CA GLN A 102 -17.58 -9.60 -5.54
C GLN A 102 -17.43 -8.99 -4.14
N TYR A 103 -16.81 -7.81 -4.04
CA TYR A 103 -16.80 -7.06 -2.79
C TYR A 103 -18.23 -6.77 -2.30
N LYS A 104 -19.11 -6.26 -3.17
CA LYS A 104 -20.55 -6.07 -2.88
C LYS A 104 -21.23 -7.36 -2.43
N ARG A 105 -20.97 -8.49 -3.10
CA ARG A 105 -21.55 -9.79 -2.75
C ARG A 105 -21.20 -10.18 -1.32
N ILE A 106 -19.93 -10.05 -0.94
CA ILE A 106 -19.49 -10.34 0.44
C ILE A 106 -20.13 -9.37 1.45
N LEU A 107 -20.22 -8.06 1.10
CA LEU A 107 -20.96 -7.09 1.92
C LEU A 107 -22.43 -7.50 2.12
N THR A 108 -23.08 -8.04 1.10
CA THR A 108 -24.47 -8.50 1.17
C THR A 108 -24.59 -9.71 2.10
N ILE A 109 -23.71 -10.70 1.97
CA ILE A 109 -23.70 -11.92 2.78
C ILE A 109 -23.43 -11.61 4.26
N LEU A 110 -22.35 -10.89 4.56
CA LEU A 110 -21.89 -10.67 5.92
C LEU A 110 -22.55 -9.48 6.60
N SER A 111 -23.13 -8.57 5.83
CA SER A 111 -23.89 -7.43 6.32
C SER A 111 -23.23 -6.64 7.46
N PRO A 112 -21.94 -6.24 7.33
CA PRO A 112 -21.22 -5.54 8.39
C PRO A 112 -21.82 -4.17 8.70
N LYS A 113 -21.53 -3.61 9.91
CA LYS A 113 -21.92 -2.25 10.28
C LYS A 113 -21.32 -1.21 9.32
N ALA A 114 -20.08 -1.44 8.89
CA ALA A 114 -19.34 -0.53 8.01
C ALA A 114 -18.36 -1.26 7.09
N PHE A 115 -17.87 -0.54 6.09
CA PHE A 115 -16.75 -1.01 5.26
C PHE A 115 -15.82 0.14 4.83
N VAL A 116 -14.58 -0.21 4.51
CA VAL A 116 -13.58 0.65 3.89
C VAL A 116 -13.17 0.04 2.56
N PHE A 117 -13.44 0.75 1.47
CA PHE A 117 -13.05 0.38 0.12
C PHE A 117 -11.95 1.34 -0.35
N GLU A 118 -10.75 0.80 -0.58
CA GLU A 118 -9.60 1.58 -1.05
C GLU A 118 -9.38 1.38 -2.54
N ASN A 119 -8.93 2.44 -3.23
CA ASN A 119 -8.50 2.32 -4.63
C ASN A 119 -7.56 3.46 -5.06
N VAL A 120 -6.96 3.30 -6.24
CA VAL A 120 -6.11 4.33 -6.86
C VAL A 120 -6.92 5.56 -7.26
N SER A 121 -6.27 6.76 -7.30
CA SER A 121 -6.93 8.02 -7.69
C SER A 121 -7.57 7.97 -9.08
N GLY A 122 -6.99 7.18 -10.00
CA GLY A 122 -7.53 7.00 -11.35
C GLY A 122 -8.95 6.46 -11.43
N ILE A 123 -9.45 5.77 -10.39
CA ILE A 123 -10.83 5.24 -10.37
C ILE A 123 -11.88 6.36 -10.52
N LEU A 124 -11.57 7.58 -10.08
CA LEU A 124 -12.48 8.73 -10.18
C LEU A 124 -12.69 9.20 -11.61
N SER A 125 -11.72 8.98 -12.50
CA SER A 125 -11.76 9.40 -13.90
C SER A 125 -11.95 8.25 -14.89
N MET A 126 -11.85 7.00 -14.44
CA MET A 126 -12.06 5.82 -15.30
C MET A 126 -13.44 5.85 -15.95
N ASP A 127 -13.44 5.54 -17.25
CA ASP A 127 -14.65 5.55 -18.09
C ASP A 127 -15.44 6.87 -17.89
N HIS A 128 -14.73 8.00 -18.01
CA HIS A 128 -15.29 9.34 -17.79
C HIS A 128 -16.01 9.51 -16.44
N GLY A 129 -15.57 8.76 -15.41
CA GLY A 129 -16.13 8.78 -14.05
C GLY A 129 -17.38 7.92 -13.87
N THR A 130 -17.85 7.20 -14.90
CA THR A 130 -19.06 6.35 -14.82
C THR A 130 -18.82 5.13 -13.93
N LEU A 131 -17.61 4.54 -13.97
CA LEU A 131 -17.25 3.40 -13.12
C LEU A 131 -17.42 3.75 -11.62
N PHE A 132 -16.88 4.85 -11.17
CA PHE A 132 -16.99 5.23 -9.76
C PHE A 132 -18.43 5.55 -9.33
N LYS A 133 -19.22 6.18 -10.23
CA LYS A 133 -20.66 6.40 -10.00
C LYS A 133 -21.40 5.06 -9.85
N ARG A 134 -21.09 4.09 -10.72
CA ARG A 134 -21.66 2.73 -10.63
C ARG A 134 -21.30 2.04 -9.32
N ILE A 135 -20.01 2.06 -8.91
CA ILE A 135 -19.55 1.47 -7.65
C ILE A 135 -20.35 2.05 -6.47
N LYS A 136 -20.54 3.37 -6.43
CA LYS A 136 -21.34 4.00 -5.38
C LYS A 136 -22.79 3.54 -5.39
N ALA A 137 -23.45 3.59 -6.54
CA ALA A 137 -24.84 3.15 -6.69
C ALA A 137 -25.04 1.69 -6.26
N GLU A 138 -24.08 0.81 -6.58
CA GLU A 138 -24.12 -0.60 -6.18
C GLU A 138 -24.01 -0.80 -4.67
N PHE A 139 -23.18 -0.03 -3.98
CA PHE A 139 -23.09 -0.10 -2.52
C PHE A 139 -24.28 0.58 -1.82
N GLU A 140 -24.78 1.68 -2.35
CA GLU A 140 -25.99 2.34 -1.86
C GLU A 140 -27.23 1.41 -2.00
N SER A 141 -27.32 0.62 -3.10
CA SER A 141 -28.43 -0.31 -3.36
C SER A 141 -28.57 -1.42 -2.30
N ILE A 142 -27.51 -1.70 -1.53
CA ILE A 142 -27.52 -2.67 -0.43
C ILE A 142 -27.59 -2.03 0.96
N GLY A 143 -27.98 -0.75 1.01
CA GLY A 143 -28.32 -0.03 2.24
C GLY A 143 -27.15 0.68 2.95
N TYR A 144 -26.04 0.97 2.24
CA TYR A 144 -24.94 1.74 2.82
C TYR A 144 -25.02 3.22 2.43
N THR A 145 -24.84 4.09 3.41
CA THR A 145 -24.60 5.52 3.22
C THR A 145 -23.11 5.76 3.04
N LEU A 146 -22.70 6.43 1.98
CA LEU A 146 -21.32 6.53 1.53
C LEU A 146 -20.71 7.90 1.75
N LYS A 147 -19.45 7.92 2.14
CA LYS A 147 -18.54 9.06 2.04
C LYS A 147 -17.27 8.63 1.31
N TYR A 148 -16.65 9.53 0.53
CA TYR A 148 -15.34 9.25 -0.08
C TYR A 148 -14.46 10.50 -0.07
N LYS A 149 -13.15 10.25 -0.05
CA LYS A 149 -12.14 11.32 -0.13
C LYS A 149 -10.86 10.78 -0.77
N LEU A 150 -10.19 11.63 -1.54
CA LEU A 150 -8.83 11.39 -2.00
C LEU A 150 -7.87 11.81 -0.88
N LEU A 151 -7.06 10.88 -0.39
CA LEU A 151 -6.06 11.10 0.64
C LEU A 151 -4.67 10.92 0.05
N ASP A 152 -3.75 11.85 0.34
CA ASP A 152 -2.33 11.67 0.04
C ASP A 152 -1.61 11.19 1.30
N ALA A 153 -0.95 10.03 1.21
CA ALA A 153 -0.28 9.36 2.32
C ALA A 153 0.81 10.22 2.98
N VAL A 154 1.45 11.12 2.23
CA VAL A 154 2.47 12.04 2.76
C VAL A 154 1.95 12.89 3.90
N ASN A 155 0.66 13.23 3.89
CA ASN A 155 0.00 14.03 4.92
C ASN A 155 -0.15 13.29 6.26
N TYR A 156 0.16 12.00 6.30
CA TYR A 156 0.04 11.13 7.49
C TYR A 156 1.38 10.55 7.94
N GLY A 157 2.50 11.18 7.51
CA GLY A 157 3.84 10.77 7.90
C GLY A 157 4.45 9.64 7.09
N VAL A 158 3.84 9.27 5.98
CA VAL A 158 4.42 8.36 4.99
C VAL A 158 5.43 9.13 4.14
N PRO A 159 6.68 8.65 3.94
CA PRO A 159 7.71 9.38 3.20
C PRO A 159 7.54 9.31 1.67
N GLN A 160 6.29 9.35 1.20
CA GLN A 160 5.97 9.38 -0.24
C GLN A 160 4.65 10.06 -0.53
N HIS A 161 4.56 10.70 -1.69
CA HIS A 161 3.30 11.10 -2.29
C HIS A 161 2.60 9.87 -2.87
N ARG A 162 1.46 9.50 -2.28
CA ARG A 162 0.65 8.38 -2.72
C ARG A 162 -0.82 8.68 -2.48
N GLU A 163 -1.49 9.07 -3.54
CA GLU A 163 -2.92 9.35 -3.50
C GLU A 163 -3.76 8.07 -3.56
N ARG A 164 -4.75 7.98 -2.67
CA ARG A 164 -5.71 6.88 -2.63
C ARG A 164 -7.11 7.39 -2.38
N VAL A 165 -8.06 6.88 -3.14
CA VAL A 165 -9.49 7.08 -2.88
C VAL A 165 -9.88 6.12 -1.75
N ILE A 166 -10.36 6.69 -0.66
CA ILE A 166 -10.93 5.95 0.45
C ILE A 166 -12.43 6.20 0.44
N LEU A 167 -13.20 5.16 0.14
CA LEU A 167 -14.65 5.16 0.21
C LEU A 167 -15.08 4.38 1.45
N VAL A 168 -15.90 5.00 2.29
CA VAL A 168 -16.39 4.44 3.55
C VAL A 168 -17.90 4.36 3.51
N GLY A 169 -18.44 3.17 3.76
CA GLY A 169 -19.88 2.94 3.86
C GLY A 169 -20.29 2.52 5.27
N PHE A 170 -21.42 3.03 5.73
CA PHE A 170 -22.07 2.64 6.97
C PHE A 170 -23.51 2.23 6.71
N LYS A 171 -24.01 1.20 7.39
CA LYS A 171 -25.45 0.92 7.43
C LYS A 171 -26.16 1.99 8.24
N GLY A 172 -27.11 2.68 7.61
CA GLY A 172 -27.79 3.81 8.23
C GLY A 172 -26.95 5.10 8.14
N ILE A 173 -26.85 5.86 9.25
CA ILE A 173 -26.17 7.15 9.27
C ILE A 173 -24.65 6.98 9.23
N ASN A 174 -23.99 7.62 8.29
CA ASN A 174 -22.54 7.61 8.19
C ASN A 174 -21.93 8.80 8.97
N LYS A 175 -21.49 8.55 10.20
CA LYS A 175 -20.83 9.54 11.07
C LYS A 175 -19.30 9.58 10.89
N PHE A 176 -18.75 8.84 9.93
CA PHE A 176 -17.30 8.80 9.68
C PHE A 176 -16.77 10.19 9.28
N GLU A 177 -15.68 10.59 9.91
CA GLU A 177 -14.89 11.78 9.58
C GLU A 177 -13.50 11.34 9.08
N TYR A 178 -13.06 11.89 7.94
CA TYR A 178 -11.72 11.58 7.45
C TYR A 178 -10.65 12.14 8.38
N PRO A 179 -9.51 11.42 8.56
CA PRO A 179 -8.44 11.92 9.40
C PRO A 179 -7.93 13.27 8.89
N ALA A 180 -7.70 14.21 9.80
CA ALA A 180 -7.00 15.45 9.49
C ALA A 180 -5.52 15.15 9.16
N PRO A 181 -4.89 15.90 8.25
CA PRO A 181 -3.45 15.83 8.02
C PRO A 181 -2.66 16.05 9.32
N THR A 182 -1.59 15.30 9.49
CA THR A 182 -0.64 15.44 10.61
C THR A 182 0.68 16.06 10.18
N HIS A 183 0.96 16.04 8.88
CA HIS A 183 2.17 16.57 8.25
C HIS A 183 1.79 17.51 7.11
N GLY A 184 2.60 18.54 6.87
CA GLY A 184 2.40 19.54 5.84
C GLY A 184 2.69 20.95 6.31
N GLU A 185 2.25 21.95 5.54
CA GLU A 185 2.42 23.36 5.89
C GLU A 185 1.68 23.70 7.20
N GLY A 186 2.37 24.33 8.12
CA GLY A 186 1.85 24.64 9.46
C GLY A 186 1.66 23.45 10.41
N LEU A 187 2.07 22.24 9.99
CA LEU A 187 2.02 21.00 10.75
C LEU A 187 3.44 20.44 10.94
N LYS A 188 3.55 19.15 11.34
CA LYS A 188 4.85 18.46 11.31
C LYS A 188 5.40 18.48 9.88
N PRO A 189 6.72 18.68 9.68
CA PRO A 189 7.32 18.62 8.35
C PRO A 189 7.15 17.23 7.73
N TYR A 190 7.03 17.16 6.42
CA TYR A 190 6.98 15.88 5.71
C TYR A 190 8.22 15.03 6.00
N VAL A 191 8.01 13.73 6.14
CA VAL A 191 9.12 12.77 6.27
C VAL A 191 9.82 12.64 4.91
N THR A 192 11.11 13.01 4.87
CA THR A 192 11.93 12.94 3.65
C THR A 192 12.55 11.56 3.46
N LEU A 193 13.18 11.31 2.29
CA LEU A 193 14.01 10.12 2.11
C LEU A 193 15.11 10.05 3.18
N GLU A 194 15.82 11.15 3.43
CA GLU A 194 16.85 11.21 4.47
C GLU A 194 16.32 10.73 5.83
N ASN A 195 15.13 11.18 6.21
CA ASN A 195 14.49 10.75 7.45
C ASN A 195 14.09 9.28 7.44
N ALA A 196 13.79 8.70 6.29
CA ALA A 196 13.25 7.37 6.18
C ALA A 196 14.31 6.27 6.01
N ILE A 197 15.40 6.56 5.29
CA ILE A 197 16.39 5.55 4.89
C ILE A 197 17.83 5.98 5.21
N GLY A 198 18.06 7.16 5.83
CA GLY A 198 19.39 7.70 6.06
C GLY A 198 20.24 6.95 7.09
N ASP A 199 19.65 6.04 7.86
CA ASP A 199 20.32 5.14 8.80
C ASP A 199 20.71 3.78 8.19
N LEU A 200 20.27 3.50 6.95
CA LEU A 200 20.69 2.31 6.22
C LEU A 200 22.08 2.54 5.62
N PRO A 201 22.95 1.51 5.60
CA PRO A 201 24.30 1.65 5.07
C PRO A 201 24.28 1.87 3.54
N CYS A 202 25.27 2.60 3.06
CA CYS A 202 25.54 2.69 1.63
C CYS A 202 25.95 1.29 1.10
N ILE A 203 25.32 0.84 0.03
CA ILE A 203 25.62 -0.42 -0.65
C ILE A 203 25.71 -0.20 -2.16
N LYS A 204 26.57 -0.97 -2.82
CA LYS A 204 26.69 -0.96 -4.28
C LYS A 204 25.65 -1.86 -4.95
N SER A 205 25.54 -1.74 -6.27
CA SER A 205 24.71 -2.62 -7.09
C SER A 205 25.03 -4.09 -6.82
N GLY A 206 24.04 -4.88 -6.43
CA GLY A 206 24.17 -6.31 -6.11
C GLY A 206 24.69 -6.63 -4.70
N GLU A 207 25.03 -5.62 -3.89
CA GLU A 207 25.48 -5.83 -2.51
C GLU A 207 24.31 -5.97 -1.54
N THR A 208 24.60 -6.63 -0.42
CA THR A 208 23.68 -6.81 0.72
C THR A 208 24.34 -6.34 2.00
N ASN A 209 23.64 -5.55 2.78
CA ASN A 209 24.06 -5.18 4.14
C ASN A 209 22.84 -5.00 5.04
N ASN A 210 22.58 -5.96 5.89
CA ASN A 210 21.43 -5.97 6.81
C ASN A 210 21.83 -5.46 8.21
N SER A 211 22.59 -4.36 8.28
CA SER A 211 22.90 -3.63 9.52
C SER A 211 22.34 -2.21 9.48
N TYR A 212 22.40 -1.50 10.59
CA TYR A 212 22.17 -0.05 10.62
C TYR A 212 23.53 0.67 10.62
N ALA A 213 23.65 1.74 9.84
CA ALA A 213 24.85 2.56 9.78
C ALA A 213 24.90 3.57 10.94
N THR A 214 23.74 3.99 11.45
CA THR A 214 23.62 4.97 12.53
C THR A 214 22.45 4.63 13.45
N ASP A 215 22.40 5.29 14.60
CA ASP A 215 21.25 5.20 15.50
C ASP A 215 20.00 5.86 14.92
N ALA A 216 18.82 5.45 15.42
CA ALA A 216 17.55 6.04 15.05
C ALA A 216 17.41 7.46 15.63
N ASN A 217 17.73 8.47 14.82
CA ASN A 217 17.84 9.88 15.21
C ASN A 217 16.55 10.69 15.04
N ASN A 218 15.48 10.08 14.55
CA ASN A 218 14.18 10.73 14.35
C ASN A 218 13.02 9.77 14.68
N ASP A 219 11.80 10.30 14.80
CA ASP A 219 10.63 9.53 15.23
C ASP A 219 10.23 8.47 14.22
N PHE A 220 10.41 8.73 12.91
CA PHE A 220 10.10 7.75 11.88
C PHE A 220 11.00 6.52 11.98
N LEU A 221 12.32 6.71 12.11
CA LEU A 221 13.28 5.62 12.28
C LEU A 221 13.04 4.83 13.57
N LYS A 222 12.74 5.53 14.69
CA LYS A 222 12.38 4.86 15.96
C LYS A 222 11.15 3.97 15.77
N LEU A 223 10.16 4.43 15.01
CA LEU A 223 8.95 3.66 14.72
C LEU A 223 9.26 2.45 13.84
N MET A 224 10.05 2.62 12.78
CA MET A 224 10.39 1.53 11.85
C MET A 224 11.22 0.43 12.51
N ARG A 225 12.11 0.79 13.42
CA ARG A 225 13.08 -0.11 14.09
C ARG A 225 12.59 -0.70 15.42
N LYS A 226 11.37 -0.36 15.85
CA LYS A 226 10.85 -0.65 17.20
C LYS A 226 11.05 -2.10 17.67
N ASN A 227 10.90 -3.07 16.77
CA ASN A 227 10.87 -4.50 17.10
C ASN A 227 12.07 -5.28 16.55
N THR A 228 13.08 -4.62 15.98
CA THR A 228 14.22 -5.32 15.39
C THR A 228 15.54 -4.59 15.64
N LYS A 229 16.62 -5.37 15.81
CA LYS A 229 17.97 -4.87 15.98
C LYS A 229 18.69 -4.65 14.66
N ASN A 230 18.26 -5.32 13.61
CA ASN A 230 18.85 -5.23 12.26
C ASN A 230 17.75 -5.20 11.20
N PRO A 231 17.91 -4.44 10.12
CA PRO A 231 17.00 -4.49 8.99
C PRO A 231 17.16 -5.83 8.26
N SER A 232 16.10 -6.29 7.61
CA SER A 232 16.17 -7.36 6.61
C SER A 232 15.96 -6.77 5.22
N GLU A 233 16.30 -7.52 4.16
CA GLU A 233 15.99 -7.16 2.77
C GLU A 233 16.68 -5.87 2.27
N HIS A 234 17.76 -5.41 2.93
CA HIS A 234 18.57 -4.33 2.39
C HIS A 234 19.58 -4.89 1.38
N VAL A 235 19.03 -5.28 0.23
CA VAL A 235 19.72 -5.90 -0.91
C VAL A 235 19.55 -5.00 -2.11
N ALA A 236 20.65 -4.52 -2.68
CA ALA A 236 20.63 -3.72 -3.89
C ALA A 236 20.33 -4.60 -5.11
N PRO A 237 19.43 -4.17 -6.02
CA PRO A 237 19.28 -4.87 -7.28
C PRO A 237 20.56 -4.80 -8.10
N LYS A 238 20.88 -5.89 -8.79
CA LYS A 238 22.03 -5.94 -9.69
C LYS A 238 21.72 -5.15 -10.96
N ASN A 239 22.53 -4.14 -11.26
CA ASN A 239 22.41 -3.30 -12.44
C ASN A 239 23.61 -3.52 -13.36
N GLY A 240 23.42 -3.44 -14.68
CA GLY A 240 24.51 -3.53 -15.64
C GLY A 240 25.34 -2.22 -15.70
N ASP A 241 26.59 -2.32 -16.15
CA ASP A 241 27.58 -1.22 -16.12
C ASP A 241 27.10 0.05 -16.83
N HIS A 242 26.40 -0.07 -17.95
CA HIS A 242 25.83 1.08 -18.65
C HIS A 242 24.82 1.84 -17.80
N LEU A 243 23.96 1.11 -17.06
CA LEU A 243 22.99 1.72 -16.18
C LEU A 243 23.64 2.33 -14.93
N ILE A 244 24.69 1.70 -14.40
CA ILE A 244 25.48 2.25 -13.29
C ILE A 244 26.11 3.59 -13.72
N LYS A 245 26.70 3.67 -14.91
CA LYS A 245 27.26 4.92 -15.46
C LYS A 245 26.22 6.04 -15.58
N ILE A 246 24.98 5.72 -16.00
CA ILE A 246 23.87 6.68 -16.00
C ILE A 246 23.60 7.18 -14.58
N MET A 247 23.49 6.27 -13.61
CA MET A 247 23.20 6.62 -12.23
C MET A 247 24.30 7.45 -11.56
N GLU A 248 25.56 7.20 -11.88
CA GLU A 248 26.72 7.96 -11.39
C GLU A 248 26.75 9.39 -11.94
N THR A 249 26.31 9.57 -13.19
CA THR A 249 26.29 10.87 -13.85
C THR A 249 25.20 11.79 -13.29
N LEU A 250 24.07 11.22 -12.85
CA LEU A 250 22.94 11.97 -12.31
C LEU A 250 23.22 12.50 -10.91
N LYS A 251 22.85 13.74 -10.66
CA LYS A 251 22.81 14.36 -9.32
C LYS A 251 21.44 14.12 -8.66
N ASP A 252 21.33 14.46 -7.39
CA ASP A 252 20.10 14.39 -6.60
C ASP A 252 18.92 15.05 -7.34
N GLY A 253 17.84 14.30 -7.53
CA GLY A 253 16.62 14.74 -8.19
C GLY A 253 16.66 14.86 -9.71
N GLN A 254 17.83 14.70 -10.36
CA GLN A 254 17.96 14.73 -11.82
C GLN A 254 17.32 13.50 -12.49
N SER A 255 17.06 13.63 -13.78
CA SER A 255 16.45 12.61 -14.64
C SER A 255 17.26 12.41 -15.93
N LYS A 256 16.80 11.51 -16.80
CA LYS A 256 17.44 11.27 -18.10
C LYS A 256 17.61 12.55 -18.95
N ASP A 257 16.74 13.54 -18.76
CA ASP A 257 16.78 14.78 -19.56
C ASP A 257 17.98 15.67 -19.18
N ASP A 258 18.57 15.46 -18.00
CA ASP A 258 19.79 16.13 -17.52
C ASP A 258 21.08 15.43 -17.97
N LEU A 259 20.98 14.26 -18.62
CA LEU A 259 22.15 13.48 -19.06
C LEU A 259 22.75 14.04 -20.37
N PRO A 260 24.08 13.93 -20.53
CA PRO A 260 24.72 14.14 -21.81
C PRO A 260 24.12 13.25 -22.91
N GLU A 261 24.03 13.79 -24.12
CA GLU A 261 23.35 13.14 -25.25
C GLU A 261 23.89 11.73 -25.56
N ASN A 262 25.19 11.54 -25.45
CA ASN A 262 25.88 10.28 -25.75
C ASN A 262 25.57 9.13 -24.79
N ILE A 263 25.02 9.41 -23.58
CA ILE A 263 24.61 8.39 -22.61
C ILE A 263 23.13 8.44 -22.30
N ARG A 264 22.39 9.40 -22.85
CA ARG A 264 20.96 9.58 -22.61
C ARG A 264 20.17 8.42 -23.22
N PRO A 265 19.32 7.73 -22.42
CA PRO A 265 18.40 6.72 -22.95
C PRO A 265 17.45 7.29 -23.98
N LYS A 266 17.34 6.66 -25.16
CA LYS A 266 16.47 7.10 -26.26
C LYS A 266 14.96 6.89 -25.96
N SER A 267 14.62 5.97 -25.05
CA SER A 267 13.25 5.64 -24.67
C SER A 267 12.98 6.00 -23.21
N GLY A 268 11.69 6.05 -22.84
CA GLY A 268 11.23 6.30 -21.49
C GLY A 268 10.53 7.65 -21.32
N TYR A 269 9.64 7.72 -20.34
CA TYR A 269 8.92 8.93 -19.95
C TYR A 269 9.79 9.84 -19.09
N GLY A 270 9.40 11.11 -18.87
CA GLY A 270 10.17 12.10 -18.11
C GLY A 270 10.53 11.73 -16.67
N ASN A 271 9.82 10.75 -16.08
CA ASN A 271 10.12 10.23 -14.74
C ASN A 271 10.97 8.96 -14.71
N THR A 272 11.46 8.48 -15.87
CA THR A 272 12.33 7.31 -15.94
C THR A 272 13.80 7.71 -15.86
N TYR A 273 14.65 6.76 -15.48
CA TYR A 273 16.08 6.99 -15.25
C TYR A 273 16.34 8.24 -14.40
N ALA A 274 15.61 8.35 -13.27
CA ALA A 274 15.63 9.54 -12.45
C ALA A 274 15.96 9.20 -10.99
N LYS A 275 16.83 10.02 -10.38
CA LYS A 275 17.10 9.97 -8.94
C LYS A 275 15.95 10.56 -8.16
N LEU A 276 15.63 9.94 -7.02
CA LEU A 276 14.79 10.53 -6.01
C LEU A 276 15.48 11.74 -5.38
N TRP A 277 14.78 12.51 -4.56
CA TRP A 277 15.33 13.65 -3.84
C TRP A 277 15.62 13.27 -2.39
N TRP A 278 16.86 13.51 -1.94
CA TRP A 278 17.25 13.14 -0.58
C TRP A 278 16.44 13.87 0.50
N LYS A 279 16.20 15.16 0.29
CA LYS A 279 15.51 16.04 1.25
C LYS A 279 14.02 16.28 0.93
N LYS A 280 13.40 15.40 0.17
CA LYS A 280 11.96 15.45 -0.12
C LYS A 280 11.34 14.06 0.09
N PRO A 281 10.01 13.97 0.26
CA PRO A 281 9.29 12.69 0.12
C PRO A 281 9.52 12.09 -1.26
N SER A 282 9.39 10.78 -1.40
CA SER A 282 9.46 10.10 -2.70
C SER A 282 8.19 10.35 -3.52
N THR A 283 8.29 10.09 -4.82
CA THR A 283 7.12 9.82 -5.65
C THR A 283 6.50 8.47 -5.27
N THR A 284 5.31 8.17 -5.78
CA THR A 284 4.61 6.91 -5.50
C THR A 284 5.51 5.69 -5.78
N ILE A 285 5.72 4.87 -4.76
CA ILE A 285 6.38 3.57 -4.86
C ILE A 285 5.42 2.60 -5.54
N THR A 286 5.83 2.09 -6.70
CA THR A 286 5.09 1.09 -7.49
C THR A 286 5.84 -0.23 -7.49
N ARG A 287 5.26 -1.30 -8.01
CA ARG A 287 5.95 -2.60 -8.17
C ARG A 287 7.28 -2.52 -8.95
N ASN A 288 7.51 -1.42 -9.66
CA ASN A 288 8.70 -1.19 -10.48
C ASN A 288 9.74 -0.29 -9.78
N PHE A 289 9.69 -0.10 -8.48
CA PHE A 289 10.57 0.81 -7.73
C PHE A 289 12.07 0.41 -7.74
N ALA A 290 12.42 -0.69 -8.36
CA ALA A 290 13.80 -1.08 -8.62
C ALA A 290 14.14 -1.14 -10.12
N CYS A 291 13.27 -0.59 -10.98
CA CYS A 291 13.45 -0.58 -12.43
C CYS A 291 13.54 0.86 -12.96
N PRO A 292 14.76 1.42 -13.13
CA PRO A 292 14.96 2.81 -13.54
C PRO A 292 14.34 3.17 -14.90
N SER A 293 14.21 2.21 -15.81
CA SER A 293 13.55 2.44 -17.11
C SER A 293 12.03 2.61 -17.02
N SER A 294 11.43 2.31 -15.88
CA SER A 294 9.97 2.33 -15.69
C SER A 294 9.50 3.38 -14.68
N SER A 295 10.38 3.85 -13.78
CA SER A 295 10.01 4.75 -12.69
C SER A 295 11.19 5.58 -12.18
N ARG A 296 10.87 6.64 -11.42
CA ARG A 296 11.84 7.38 -10.61
C ARG A 296 12.18 6.55 -9.37
N CYS A 297 13.25 5.77 -9.44
CA CYS A 297 13.61 4.83 -8.38
C CYS A 297 15.12 4.70 -8.15
N ILE A 298 15.93 5.59 -8.73
CA ILE A 298 17.37 5.61 -8.47
C ILE A 298 17.60 6.27 -7.11
N HIS A 299 18.42 5.61 -6.27
CA HIS A 299 18.80 6.14 -4.97
C HIS A 299 19.54 7.48 -5.13
N PRO A 300 19.23 8.51 -4.30
CA PRO A 300 19.79 9.85 -4.51
C PRO A 300 21.31 9.93 -4.34
N ARG A 301 21.88 9.15 -3.42
CA ARG A 301 23.31 9.15 -3.09
C ARG A 301 24.08 7.98 -3.69
N ASP A 302 23.47 6.77 -3.70
CA ASP A 302 24.09 5.58 -4.23
C ASP A 302 23.76 5.43 -5.72
N SER A 303 24.71 4.91 -6.51
CA SER A 303 24.51 4.72 -7.96
C SER A 303 23.84 3.38 -8.24
N ARG A 304 22.61 3.21 -7.74
CA ARG A 304 21.77 2.01 -7.85
C ARG A 304 20.28 2.34 -7.74
N ALA A 305 19.46 1.39 -8.10
CA ALA A 305 18.04 1.46 -7.78
C ALA A 305 17.79 1.14 -6.29
N MET A 306 16.57 1.44 -5.81
CA MET A 306 16.17 1.23 -4.41
C MET A 306 16.16 -0.25 -4.04
N SER A 307 16.60 -0.57 -2.81
CA SER A 307 16.49 -1.90 -2.22
C SER A 307 15.04 -2.20 -1.79
N ILE A 308 14.75 -3.47 -1.50
CA ILE A 308 13.44 -3.89 -0.99
C ILE A 308 13.13 -3.21 0.34
N ARG A 309 14.10 -3.16 1.27
CA ARG A 309 13.93 -2.49 2.58
C ARG A 309 13.67 -0.99 2.43
N GLU A 310 14.37 -0.33 1.55
CA GLU A 310 14.13 1.10 1.28
C GLU A 310 12.71 1.33 0.74
N GLY A 311 12.28 0.53 -0.25
CA GLY A 311 10.91 0.60 -0.76
C GLY A 311 9.86 0.33 0.33
N ALA A 312 10.10 -0.64 1.20
CA ALA A 312 9.21 -0.97 2.33
C ALA A 312 9.10 0.21 3.32
N ARG A 313 10.21 0.84 3.68
CA ARG A 313 10.20 2.03 4.55
C ARG A 313 9.51 3.24 3.92
N LEU A 314 9.68 3.44 2.60
CA LEU A 314 8.95 4.49 1.89
C LEU A 314 7.42 4.23 1.84
N GLN A 315 7.00 2.99 2.02
CA GLN A 315 5.60 2.60 2.26
C GLN A 315 5.22 2.60 3.76
N SER A 316 6.14 2.98 4.66
CA SER A 316 5.96 2.94 6.11
C SER A 316 5.77 1.54 6.72
N PHE A 317 6.26 0.49 6.07
CA PHE A 317 6.38 -0.83 6.71
C PHE A 317 7.54 -0.84 7.69
N PRO A 318 7.36 -1.36 8.93
CA PRO A 318 8.44 -1.49 9.89
C PRO A 318 9.46 -2.54 9.46
N ASP A 319 10.65 -2.52 10.05
CA ASP A 319 11.78 -3.34 9.62
C ASP A 319 11.64 -4.82 9.96
N ASP A 320 10.75 -5.16 10.88
CA ASP A 320 10.35 -6.52 11.22
C ASP A 320 9.27 -7.10 10.28
N TYR A 321 8.72 -6.28 9.37
CA TYR A 321 7.72 -6.75 8.41
C TYR A 321 8.33 -7.69 7.37
N ILE A 322 7.72 -8.86 7.20
CA ILE A 322 8.22 -9.94 6.35
C ILE A 322 7.56 -9.88 4.98
N PHE A 323 8.37 -9.85 3.95
CA PHE A 323 7.97 -10.05 2.55
C PHE A 323 8.43 -11.44 2.09
N TYR A 324 7.69 -12.07 1.15
CA TYR A 324 7.95 -13.45 0.78
C TYR A 324 8.00 -13.64 -0.74
N GLY A 325 8.75 -14.64 -1.19
CA GLY A 325 8.90 -15.00 -2.59
C GLY A 325 10.11 -14.32 -3.27
N SER A 326 10.07 -14.23 -4.58
CA SER A 326 11.12 -13.59 -5.38
C SER A 326 11.17 -12.09 -5.13
N ASP A 327 12.29 -11.44 -5.49
CA ASP A 327 12.41 -9.98 -5.42
C ASP A 327 11.33 -9.26 -6.22
N GLY A 328 10.88 -9.83 -7.35
CA GLY A 328 9.76 -9.31 -8.12
C GLY A 328 8.44 -9.37 -7.33
N MET A 329 8.21 -10.47 -6.60
CA MET A 329 7.04 -10.63 -5.75
C MET A 329 7.07 -9.67 -4.57
N LYS A 330 8.18 -9.56 -3.85
CA LYS A 330 8.35 -8.61 -2.74
C LYS A 330 8.12 -7.15 -3.17
N ARG A 331 8.59 -6.79 -4.37
CA ARG A 331 8.31 -5.47 -4.96
C ARG A 331 6.82 -5.28 -5.30
N LEU A 332 6.15 -6.32 -5.76
CA LEU A 332 4.71 -6.31 -6.01
C LEU A 332 3.93 -6.10 -4.71
N GLU A 333 4.28 -6.85 -3.66
CA GLU A 333 3.71 -6.74 -2.31
C GLU A 333 3.80 -5.30 -1.79
N ILE A 334 5.00 -4.71 -1.84
CA ILE A 334 5.26 -3.35 -1.35
C ILE A 334 4.56 -2.32 -2.23
N GLY A 335 4.70 -2.42 -3.55
CA GLY A 335 4.19 -1.40 -4.49
C GLY A 335 2.68 -1.29 -4.53
N ASN A 336 1.96 -2.39 -4.29
CA ASN A 336 0.49 -2.41 -4.28
C ASN A 336 -0.11 -2.08 -2.92
N ALA A 337 0.66 -2.16 -1.84
CA ALA A 337 0.14 -2.00 -0.49
C ALA A 337 -0.45 -0.61 -0.20
N VAL A 338 -1.42 -0.58 0.70
CA VAL A 338 -1.80 0.64 1.42
C VAL A 338 -0.76 0.89 2.50
N PRO A 339 -0.19 2.11 2.60
CA PRO A 339 0.80 2.40 3.63
C PRO A 339 0.24 2.22 5.05
N PRO A 340 0.91 1.46 5.94
CA PRO A 340 0.50 1.23 7.32
C PRO A 340 0.13 2.47 8.12
N LEU A 341 0.88 3.58 7.98
CA LEU A 341 0.56 4.84 8.69
C LEU A 341 -0.72 5.50 8.19
N LEU A 342 -0.99 5.47 6.88
CA LEU A 342 -2.27 5.93 6.34
C LEU A 342 -3.42 5.05 6.84
N SER A 343 -3.24 3.73 6.79
CA SER A 343 -4.22 2.78 7.31
C SER A 343 -4.51 3.01 8.80
N GLN A 344 -3.49 3.26 9.62
CA GLN A 344 -3.67 3.53 11.05
C GLN A 344 -4.45 4.84 11.30
N ALA A 345 -4.23 5.88 10.47
CA ALA A 345 -5.00 7.11 10.57
C ALA A 345 -6.50 6.88 10.25
N ILE A 346 -6.79 6.07 9.22
CA ILE A 346 -8.15 5.67 8.86
C ILE A 346 -8.77 4.82 9.97
N ALA A 347 -8.04 3.84 10.51
CA ALA A 347 -8.53 2.93 11.54
C ALA A 347 -8.96 3.67 12.81
N LYS A 348 -8.19 4.70 13.25
CA LYS A 348 -8.56 5.54 14.39
C LYS A 348 -9.92 6.23 14.19
N LYS A 349 -10.13 6.81 13.02
CA LYS A 349 -11.39 7.47 12.68
C LYS A 349 -12.55 6.49 12.49
N MET A 350 -12.26 5.30 11.99
CA MET A 350 -13.25 4.23 11.91
C MET A 350 -13.70 3.78 13.31
N LEU A 351 -12.77 3.67 14.25
CA LEU A 351 -13.10 3.34 15.65
C LEU A 351 -14.00 4.40 16.30
N GLU A 352 -13.67 5.70 16.13
CA GLU A 352 -14.50 6.81 16.61
C GLU A 352 -15.93 6.73 16.04
N ALA A 353 -16.06 6.50 14.72
CA ALA A 353 -17.34 6.40 14.05
C ALA A 353 -18.15 5.19 14.50
N LEU A 354 -17.55 4.01 14.63
CA LEU A 354 -18.22 2.79 15.11
C LEU A 354 -18.68 2.94 16.56
N ASN A 355 -17.86 3.52 17.44
CA ASN A 355 -18.22 3.78 18.84
C ASN A 355 -19.39 4.77 18.98
N SER A 356 -19.61 5.63 18.00
CA SER A 356 -20.73 6.59 18.01
C SER A 356 -22.07 5.98 17.56
N LEU A 357 -22.08 4.73 17.11
CA LEU A 357 -23.30 3.97 16.74
C LEU A 357 -23.86 3.16 17.91
N ASP A 358 -22.99 2.79 18.86
CA ASP A 358 -23.36 2.08 20.09
C ASP A 358 -23.80 3.08 21.15
#